data_f023339fcb4f61ab2d1a557672bbd6a1
#
_entry.id   f023339fcb4f61ab2d1a557672bbd6a1
#
_cell.length_a   1.000
_cell.length_b   1.000
_cell.length_c   1.000
_cell.angle_alpha   90.00
_cell.angle_beta   90.00
_cell.angle_gamma   90.00
#
_symmetry.space_group_name_H-M   'P 1'
#
loop_
_entity.id
_entity.type
_entity.pdbx_description
1 polymer ?
#
loop_
_entity_poly.entity_id
_entity_poly.type
_entity_poly.pdbx_seq_one_letter_code
_entity_poly.pdbx_strand_id
1 'polypeptide(L)'
;MDQLRALKVFTRVIDDGSFAAAARSLDLAPAVVTRLVAELEEHLGARLINRTTRRLALTDIGEAYLDRARRILVEVDEAQALATSATTEPRGHLRVLVPAAVAVHQLAKHLPRFHQRYPLVTLELHSPGPIDSVDEAFDITIITARQPLNGDFVARRLARTEVIMCASPEYLNVHGRPQHPNELRDHDKLLPPVADLERSIDFHRGVFGDDEPGGEVFSLTPGSRPLLSANHIDTNYAAALHGLGVAGLPSFLIEDALLEHALERILPEWRLYSYTIWACMPTRKYVPARTRAFLDFLLEIFGGEDRDPWLAAAGCETSAKPVDCPGKGLSAA
;
A
#
# COMPACT_ATOMS: atom_id res chain seq x y z
N MET A 1 24.88 -5.18 -33.22
CA MET A 1 24.83 -4.55 -31.86
C MET A 1 24.26 -5.56 -30.87
N ASP A 2 24.87 -5.72 -29.71
CA ASP A 2 24.24 -6.45 -28.58
C ASP A 2 23.20 -5.52 -27.92
N GLN A 3 21.95 -5.73 -28.30
CA GLN A 3 20.85 -4.84 -27.88
C GLN A 3 20.62 -4.87 -26.37
N LEU A 4 20.72 -6.04 -25.72
CA LEU A 4 20.57 -6.13 -24.26
C LEU A 4 21.68 -5.40 -23.52
N ARG A 5 22.89 -5.50 -24.02
CA ARG A 5 24.02 -4.75 -23.44
C ARG A 5 23.84 -3.25 -23.63
N ALA A 6 23.38 -2.82 -24.80
CA ALA A 6 23.13 -1.40 -25.06
C ALA A 6 21.99 -0.86 -24.20
N LEU A 7 20.90 -1.64 -23.98
CA LEU A 7 19.83 -1.31 -23.03
C LEU A 7 20.34 -1.17 -21.61
N LYS A 8 21.16 -2.11 -21.10
CA LYS A 8 21.77 -2.03 -19.76
C LYS A 8 22.63 -0.77 -19.61
N VAL A 9 23.41 -0.43 -20.63
CA VAL A 9 24.24 0.77 -20.60
C VAL A 9 23.41 2.05 -20.64
N PHE A 10 22.38 2.10 -21.49
CA PHE A 10 21.50 3.26 -21.59
C PHE A 10 20.78 3.52 -20.26
N THR A 11 20.15 2.51 -19.66
CA THR A 11 19.48 2.66 -18.35
C THR A 11 20.45 3.12 -17.28
N ARG A 12 21.66 2.56 -17.24
CA ARG A 12 22.66 2.93 -16.24
C ARG A 12 23.16 4.36 -16.41
N VAL A 13 23.29 4.86 -17.63
CA VAL A 13 23.67 6.26 -17.89
C VAL A 13 22.63 7.24 -17.30
N ILE A 14 21.37 6.89 -17.36
CA ILE A 14 20.30 7.71 -16.80
C ILE A 14 20.28 7.61 -15.27
N ASP A 15 20.37 6.39 -14.73
CA ASP A 15 20.33 6.14 -13.28
C ASP A 15 21.52 6.81 -12.56
N ASP A 16 22.73 6.74 -13.14
CA ASP A 16 23.94 7.34 -12.58
C ASP A 16 24.09 8.86 -12.93
N GLY A 17 23.18 9.40 -13.75
CA GLY A 17 23.14 10.82 -14.12
C GLY A 17 24.26 11.29 -15.05
N SER A 18 25.20 10.41 -15.46
CA SER A 18 26.26 10.76 -16.41
C SER A 18 26.89 9.53 -17.07
N PHE A 19 27.41 9.73 -18.31
CA PHE A 19 28.17 8.70 -19.02
C PHE A 19 29.43 8.26 -18.28
N ALA A 20 30.09 9.18 -17.58
CA ALA A 20 31.33 8.88 -16.83
C ALA A 20 31.06 8.08 -15.55
N ALA A 21 29.93 8.36 -14.87
CA ALA A 21 29.50 7.60 -13.71
C ALA A 21 29.07 6.17 -14.11
N ALA A 22 28.26 6.04 -15.15
CA ALA A 22 27.88 4.74 -15.71
C ALA A 22 29.08 3.90 -16.18
N ALA A 23 30.06 4.54 -16.76
CA ALA A 23 31.31 3.86 -17.16
C ALA A 23 32.03 3.24 -15.96
N ARG A 24 32.13 3.97 -14.85
CA ARG A 24 32.73 3.47 -13.61
C ARG A 24 31.91 2.34 -12.98
N SER A 25 30.59 2.51 -12.89
CA SER A 25 29.72 1.51 -12.26
C SER A 25 29.59 0.22 -13.07
N LEU A 26 29.81 0.27 -14.39
CA LEU A 26 29.79 -0.89 -15.29
C LEU A 26 31.20 -1.48 -15.58
N ASP A 27 32.23 -0.90 -15.02
CA ASP A 27 33.65 -1.24 -15.31
C ASP A 27 33.94 -1.22 -16.82
N LEU A 28 33.48 -0.15 -17.50
CA LEU A 28 33.68 0.06 -18.94
C LEU A 28 34.46 1.36 -19.20
N ALA A 29 35.20 1.41 -20.33
CA ALA A 29 35.75 2.67 -20.77
C ALA A 29 34.65 3.67 -21.19
N PRO A 30 34.73 4.97 -20.85
CA PRO A 30 33.73 5.99 -21.20
C PRO A 30 33.39 6.04 -22.71
N ALA A 31 34.37 5.80 -23.56
CA ALA A 31 34.16 5.73 -25.01
C ALA A 31 33.27 4.57 -25.44
N VAL A 32 33.32 3.42 -24.72
CA VAL A 32 32.45 2.26 -24.97
C VAL A 32 31.02 2.57 -24.58
N VAL A 33 30.81 3.19 -23.42
CA VAL A 33 29.45 3.60 -22.96
C VAL A 33 28.82 4.57 -23.96
N THR A 34 29.58 5.59 -24.38
CA THR A 34 29.10 6.57 -25.38
C THR A 34 28.78 5.90 -26.72
N ARG A 35 29.58 4.97 -27.17
CA ARG A 35 29.37 4.24 -28.41
C ARG A 35 28.13 3.37 -28.34
N LEU A 36 27.93 2.59 -27.28
CA LEU A 36 26.77 1.69 -27.13
C LEU A 36 25.45 2.46 -27.10
N VAL A 37 25.40 3.62 -26.44
CA VAL A 37 24.19 4.47 -26.49
C VAL A 37 23.98 5.05 -27.88
N ALA A 38 25.03 5.49 -28.58
CA ALA A 38 24.93 6.01 -29.92
C ALA A 38 24.46 4.93 -30.93
N GLU A 39 24.98 3.70 -30.83
CA GLU A 39 24.56 2.55 -31.62
C GLU A 39 23.08 2.19 -31.37
N LEU A 40 22.61 2.35 -30.11
CA LEU A 40 21.20 2.14 -29.75
C LEU A 40 20.31 3.19 -30.41
N GLU A 41 20.66 4.48 -30.29
CA GLU A 41 19.92 5.59 -30.91
C GLU A 41 19.87 5.45 -32.46
N GLU A 42 20.98 5.05 -33.07
CA GLU A 42 21.07 4.78 -34.50
C GLU A 42 20.18 3.61 -34.93
N HIS A 43 20.20 2.51 -34.16
CA HIS A 43 19.37 1.34 -34.41
C HIS A 43 17.85 1.67 -34.32
N LEU A 44 17.48 2.53 -33.37
CA LEU A 44 16.09 2.95 -33.20
C LEU A 44 15.68 4.05 -34.17
N GLY A 45 16.62 4.70 -34.84
CA GLY A 45 16.37 5.87 -35.68
C GLY A 45 15.87 7.10 -34.90
N ALA A 46 16.08 7.11 -33.58
CA ALA A 46 15.58 8.15 -32.70
C ALA A 46 16.62 8.51 -31.62
N ARG A 47 16.68 9.78 -31.25
CA ARG A 47 17.48 10.22 -30.11
C ARG A 47 16.73 9.99 -28.83
N LEU A 48 17.42 9.37 -27.86
CA LEU A 48 16.91 9.09 -26.53
C LEU A 48 17.41 10.14 -25.52
N ILE A 49 18.61 10.68 -25.75
CA ILE A 49 19.28 11.61 -24.85
C ILE A 49 19.55 12.93 -25.57
N ASN A 50 19.15 14.04 -24.96
CA ASN A 50 19.51 15.38 -25.36
C ASN A 50 20.93 15.68 -24.85
N ARG A 51 21.88 15.74 -25.77
CA ARG A 51 23.29 16.07 -25.46
C ARG A 51 23.44 17.60 -25.36
N THR A 52 23.07 18.21 -24.24
CA THR A 52 23.50 19.58 -23.95
C THR A 52 24.71 19.54 -23.02
N THR A 53 25.63 20.48 -23.20
CA THR A 53 26.93 20.52 -22.49
C THR A 53 26.81 20.74 -20.98
N ARG A 54 25.61 20.90 -20.42
CA ARG A 54 25.39 21.20 -19.00
C ARG A 54 24.55 20.19 -18.21
N ARG A 55 23.70 19.39 -18.87
CA ARG A 55 22.87 18.36 -18.18
C ARG A 55 22.52 17.24 -19.14
N LEU A 56 22.50 16.03 -18.60
CA LEU A 56 21.93 14.85 -19.24
C LEU A 56 20.40 14.96 -19.09
N ALA A 57 19.70 15.01 -20.21
CA ALA A 57 18.23 15.05 -20.24
C ALA A 57 17.73 14.03 -21.26
N LEU A 58 16.64 13.36 -20.95
CA LEU A 58 15.94 12.48 -21.89
C LEU A 58 15.17 13.32 -22.91
N THR A 59 14.89 12.75 -24.06
CA THR A 59 13.83 13.18 -24.96
C THR A 59 12.51 12.54 -24.53
N ASP A 60 11.36 13.03 -25.01
CA ASP A 60 10.04 12.41 -24.75
C ASP A 60 10.03 10.92 -25.16
N ILE A 61 10.67 10.61 -26.32
CA ILE A 61 10.88 9.23 -26.78
C ILE A 61 11.82 8.47 -25.83
N GLY A 62 12.86 9.16 -25.32
CA GLY A 62 13.81 8.59 -24.38
C GLY A 62 13.17 8.18 -23.05
N GLU A 63 12.24 8.98 -22.52
CA GLU A 63 11.47 8.66 -21.31
C GLU A 63 10.60 7.42 -21.52
N ALA A 64 9.78 7.42 -22.58
CA ALA A 64 8.94 6.29 -22.92
C ALA A 64 9.75 5.00 -23.18
N TYR A 65 10.91 5.14 -23.84
CA TYR A 65 11.81 4.03 -24.12
C TYR A 65 12.51 3.51 -22.86
N LEU A 66 12.91 4.38 -21.94
CA LEU A 66 13.53 4.01 -20.67
C LEU A 66 12.63 3.08 -19.85
N ASP A 67 11.36 3.41 -19.74
CA ASP A 67 10.38 2.58 -19.03
C ASP A 67 10.26 1.19 -19.66
N ARG A 68 10.23 1.11 -21.00
CA ARG A 68 10.21 -0.18 -21.73
C ARG A 68 11.51 -0.94 -21.57
N ALA A 69 12.65 -0.25 -21.66
CA ALA A 69 13.96 -0.86 -21.49
C ALA A 69 14.15 -1.50 -20.11
N ARG A 70 13.71 -0.80 -19.05
CA ARG A 70 13.73 -1.33 -17.68
C ARG A 70 12.91 -2.61 -17.54
N ARG A 71 11.70 -2.64 -18.13
CA ARG A 71 10.85 -3.85 -18.13
C ARG A 71 11.51 -5.02 -18.84
N ILE A 72 12.09 -4.79 -20.02
CA ILE A 72 12.79 -5.84 -20.79
C ILE A 72 13.96 -6.39 -19.97
N LEU A 73 14.76 -5.54 -19.33
CA LEU A 73 15.88 -5.98 -18.51
C LEU A 73 15.44 -6.81 -17.30
N VAL A 74 14.33 -6.45 -16.68
CA VAL A 74 13.70 -7.24 -15.62
C VAL A 74 13.29 -8.62 -16.13
N GLU A 75 12.62 -8.70 -17.28
CA GLU A 75 12.21 -9.98 -17.88
C GLU A 75 13.42 -10.88 -18.24
N VAL A 76 14.52 -10.28 -18.71
CA VAL A 76 15.76 -11.02 -18.99
C VAL A 76 16.38 -11.56 -17.69
N ASP A 77 16.44 -10.76 -16.64
CA ASP A 77 16.95 -11.19 -15.33
C ASP A 77 16.04 -12.28 -14.73
N GLU A 78 14.73 -12.20 -14.92
CA GLU A 78 13.78 -13.24 -14.53
C GLU A 78 14.01 -14.55 -15.32
N ALA A 79 14.21 -14.47 -16.63
CA ALA A 79 14.52 -15.63 -17.46
C ALA A 79 15.84 -16.31 -17.03
N GLN A 80 16.84 -15.55 -16.66
CA GLN A 80 18.10 -16.07 -16.12
C GLN A 80 17.92 -16.73 -14.75
N ALA A 81 17.09 -16.12 -13.88
CA ALA A 81 16.76 -16.69 -12.58
C ALA A 81 16.02 -18.03 -12.69
N LEU A 82 15.15 -18.19 -13.70
CA LEU A 82 14.49 -19.46 -13.99
C LEU A 82 15.46 -20.58 -14.36
N ALA A 83 16.52 -20.24 -15.11
CA ALA A 83 17.51 -21.21 -15.55
C ALA A 83 18.47 -21.67 -14.44
N THR A 84 18.67 -20.84 -13.41
CA THR A 84 19.63 -21.08 -12.33
C THR A 84 19.04 -21.76 -11.09
N SER A 85 17.78 -22.22 -11.14
CA SER A 85 17.07 -23.00 -10.09
C SER A 85 17.44 -22.71 -8.63
N ALA A 86 16.48 -22.18 -7.91
CA ALA A 86 16.15 -22.46 -6.50
C ALA A 86 16.92 -21.81 -5.33
N THR A 87 17.96 -20.99 -5.48
CA THR A 87 18.56 -20.28 -4.32
C THR A 87 19.14 -18.91 -4.67
N THR A 88 18.46 -18.16 -5.49
CA THR A 88 18.98 -16.84 -5.82
C THR A 88 18.55 -15.85 -4.74
N GLU A 89 19.53 -15.25 -4.06
CA GLU A 89 19.30 -14.13 -3.14
C GLU A 89 18.41 -13.07 -3.79
N PRO A 90 17.33 -12.62 -3.13
CA PRO A 90 16.42 -11.60 -3.67
C PRO A 90 17.20 -10.33 -4.03
N ARG A 91 17.09 -9.89 -5.28
CA ARG A 91 17.78 -8.70 -5.80
C ARG A 91 17.00 -8.04 -6.92
N GLY A 92 17.29 -6.75 -7.16
CA GLY A 92 16.73 -5.98 -8.24
C GLY A 92 15.67 -4.99 -7.78
N HIS A 93 14.98 -4.39 -8.74
CA HIS A 93 14.03 -3.31 -8.51
C HIS A 93 12.60 -3.87 -8.41
N LEU A 94 11.89 -3.53 -7.33
CA LEU A 94 10.52 -3.94 -7.07
C LEU A 94 9.61 -2.72 -7.10
N ARG A 95 8.61 -2.74 -7.97
CA ARG A 95 7.61 -1.68 -8.11
C ARG A 95 6.31 -2.08 -7.44
N VAL A 96 5.87 -1.25 -6.50
CA VAL A 96 4.67 -1.51 -5.69
C VAL A 96 3.68 -0.37 -5.84
N LEU A 97 2.47 -0.69 -6.24
CA LEU A 97 1.33 0.22 -6.22
C LEU A 97 0.61 0.08 -4.88
N VAL A 98 0.49 1.16 -4.11
CA VAL A 98 -0.01 1.09 -2.73
C VAL A 98 -0.83 2.34 -2.37
N PRO A 99 -1.97 2.22 -1.66
CA PRO A 99 -2.68 3.40 -1.15
C PRO A 99 -1.80 4.24 -0.22
N ALA A 100 -1.82 5.57 -0.39
CA ALA A 100 -0.94 6.50 0.32
C ALA A 100 -0.98 6.30 1.84
N ALA A 101 -2.17 6.19 2.42
CA ALA A 101 -2.34 5.98 3.85
C ALA A 101 -1.69 4.67 4.35
N VAL A 102 -1.80 3.57 3.57
CA VAL A 102 -1.15 2.30 3.91
C VAL A 102 0.37 2.42 3.80
N ALA A 103 0.86 3.13 2.76
CA ALA A 103 2.29 3.35 2.58
C ALA A 103 2.89 4.15 3.74
N VAL A 104 2.25 5.26 4.12
CA VAL A 104 2.75 6.18 5.15
C VAL A 104 2.65 5.59 6.55
N HIS A 105 1.45 5.11 6.93
CA HIS A 105 1.19 4.74 8.33
C HIS A 105 1.59 3.30 8.67
N GLN A 106 1.62 2.41 7.67
CA GLN A 106 1.89 1.01 7.94
C GLN A 106 3.14 0.45 7.26
N LEU A 107 3.38 0.77 6.00
CA LEU A 107 4.51 0.17 5.30
C LEU A 107 5.84 0.83 5.67
N ALA A 108 5.90 2.17 5.68
CA ALA A 108 7.13 2.94 5.86
C ALA A 108 7.89 2.57 7.14
N LYS A 109 7.17 2.35 8.26
CA LYS A 109 7.78 1.97 9.56
C LYS A 109 8.51 0.61 9.52
N HIS A 110 8.18 -0.25 8.56
CA HIS A 110 8.79 -1.58 8.40
C HIS A 110 9.87 -1.65 7.31
N LEU A 111 9.98 -0.66 6.43
CA LEU A 111 10.97 -0.66 5.33
C LEU A 111 12.42 -0.78 5.78
N PRO A 112 12.88 -0.18 6.91
CA PRO A 112 14.24 -0.37 7.40
C PRO A 112 14.56 -1.85 7.67
N ARG A 113 13.63 -2.60 8.27
CA ARG A 113 13.76 -4.04 8.55
C ARG A 113 13.80 -4.85 7.24
N PHE A 114 12.98 -4.47 6.24
CA PHE A 114 13.00 -5.11 4.94
C PHE A 114 14.34 -4.91 4.23
N HIS A 115 14.85 -3.67 4.19
CA HIS A 115 16.13 -3.34 3.55
C HIS A 115 17.32 -4.03 4.24
N GLN A 116 17.31 -4.11 5.58
CA GLN A 116 18.33 -4.85 6.32
C GLN A 116 18.37 -6.34 5.94
N ARG A 117 17.20 -6.96 5.73
CA ARG A 117 17.07 -8.38 5.36
C ARG A 117 17.38 -8.65 3.89
N TYR A 118 17.06 -7.68 3.01
CA TYR A 118 17.22 -7.80 1.55
C TYR A 118 17.91 -6.56 0.95
N PRO A 119 19.20 -6.37 1.24
CA PRO A 119 19.92 -5.13 0.88
C PRO A 119 20.10 -4.93 -0.63
N LEU A 120 19.93 -5.99 -1.43
CA LEU A 120 20.04 -5.95 -2.88
C LEU A 120 18.70 -5.68 -3.58
N VAL A 121 17.60 -5.51 -2.82
CA VAL A 121 16.28 -5.15 -3.36
C VAL A 121 16.05 -3.65 -3.16
N THR A 122 15.78 -2.95 -4.26
CA THR A 122 15.33 -1.56 -4.24
C THR A 122 13.83 -1.50 -4.41
N LEU A 123 13.17 -0.58 -3.72
CA LEU A 123 11.71 -0.40 -3.75
C LEU A 123 11.35 0.91 -4.43
N GLU A 124 10.34 0.85 -5.29
CA GLU A 124 9.68 2.02 -5.87
C GLU A 124 8.19 1.94 -5.50
N LEU A 125 7.72 2.87 -4.66
CA LEU A 125 6.34 2.92 -4.20
C LEU A 125 5.58 3.99 -4.98
N HIS A 126 4.45 3.61 -5.57
CA HIS A 126 3.55 4.51 -6.27
C HIS A 126 2.23 4.62 -5.51
N SER A 127 1.77 5.84 -5.30
CA SER A 127 0.52 6.13 -4.57
C SER A 127 -0.29 7.20 -5.30
N PRO A 128 -0.89 6.87 -6.46
CA PRO A 128 -1.55 7.86 -7.32
C PRO A 128 -2.90 8.35 -6.81
N GLY A 129 -3.49 7.66 -5.81
CA GLY A 129 -4.85 7.90 -5.32
C GLY A 129 -5.58 6.60 -5.02
N PRO A 130 -6.90 6.54 -5.15
CA PRO A 130 -7.67 5.31 -5.00
C PRO A 130 -7.20 4.22 -5.97
N ILE A 131 -7.04 3.00 -5.46
CA ILE A 131 -6.59 1.82 -6.22
C ILE A 131 -7.71 0.79 -6.14
N ASP A 132 -8.37 0.54 -7.25
CA ASP A 132 -9.54 -0.35 -7.39
C ASP A 132 -9.28 -1.56 -8.27
N SER A 133 -8.13 -1.61 -8.95
CA SER A 133 -7.76 -2.67 -9.87
C SER A 133 -6.26 -2.98 -9.81
N VAL A 134 -5.89 -4.19 -10.24
CA VAL A 134 -4.49 -4.60 -10.36
C VAL A 134 -3.90 -3.99 -11.63
N ASP A 135 -2.76 -3.34 -11.51
CA ASP A 135 -2.01 -2.77 -12.63
C ASP A 135 -0.80 -3.66 -12.94
N GLU A 136 -0.78 -4.23 -14.14
CA GLU A 136 0.29 -5.11 -14.64
C GLU A 136 1.65 -4.41 -14.77
N ALA A 137 1.69 -3.07 -14.69
CA ALA A 137 2.93 -2.32 -14.68
C ALA A 137 3.72 -2.46 -13.37
N PHE A 138 3.08 -3.00 -12.32
CA PHE A 138 3.66 -3.18 -10.98
C PHE A 138 3.84 -4.65 -10.64
N ASP A 139 4.86 -4.95 -9.84
CA ASP A 139 5.10 -6.32 -9.34
C ASP A 139 4.07 -6.72 -8.29
N ILE A 140 3.65 -5.76 -7.45
CA ILE A 140 2.60 -5.92 -6.43
C ILE A 140 1.70 -4.69 -6.44
N THR A 141 0.38 -4.92 -6.40
CA THR A 141 -0.64 -3.89 -6.15
C THR A 141 -1.28 -4.18 -4.80
N ILE A 142 -1.23 -3.22 -3.87
CA ILE A 142 -1.95 -3.30 -2.61
C ILE A 142 -3.32 -2.64 -2.79
N ILE A 143 -4.38 -3.39 -2.51
CA ILE A 143 -5.77 -2.94 -2.65
C ILE A 143 -6.48 -3.05 -1.31
N THR A 144 -7.26 -2.03 -0.96
CA THR A 144 -8.20 -2.06 0.15
C THR A 144 -9.61 -2.22 -0.40
N ALA A 145 -10.28 -3.32 -0.07
CA ALA A 145 -11.60 -3.63 -0.61
C ALA A 145 -12.60 -4.07 0.47
N ARG A 146 -13.86 -3.66 0.32
CA ARG A 146 -14.98 -4.11 1.17
C ARG A 146 -15.54 -5.46 0.74
N GLN A 147 -15.38 -5.79 -0.54
CA GLN A 147 -15.90 -7.01 -1.15
C GLN A 147 -14.74 -7.86 -1.70
N PRO A 148 -14.95 -9.15 -1.90
CA PRO A 148 -13.98 -10.01 -2.55
C PRO A 148 -13.56 -9.44 -3.91
N LEU A 149 -12.27 -9.51 -4.19
CA LEU A 149 -11.72 -9.07 -5.47
C LEU A 149 -11.99 -10.11 -6.54
N ASN A 150 -12.41 -9.66 -7.72
CA ASN A 150 -12.62 -10.50 -8.90
C ASN A 150 -11.65 -10.07 -10.01
N GLY A 151 -10.98 -11.03 -10.64
CA GLY A 151 -10.05 -10.76 -11.74
C GLY A 151 -9.08 -11.89 -11.98
N ASP A 152 -8.32 -11.78 -13.05
CA ASP A 152 -7.25 -12.74 -13.40
C ASP A 152 -5.92 -12.31 -12.77
N PHE A 153 -5.82 -12.45 -11.45
CA PHE A 153 -4.63 -12.14 -10.68
C PHE A 153 -4.54 -13.04 -9.42
N VAL A 154 -3.38 -13.07 -8.81
CA VAL A 154 -3.19 -13.77 -7.53
C VAL A 154 -3.31 -12.75 -6.40
N ALA A 155 -4.29 -12.93 -5.51
CA ALA A 155 -4.47 -12.12 -4.33
C ALA A 155 -4.06 -12.87 -3.06
N ARG A 156 -3.38 -12.18 -2.15
CA ARG A 156 -3.08 -12.62 -0.80
C ARG A 156 -3.65 -11.64 0.19
N ARG A 157 -4.47 -12.14 1.11
CA ARG A 157 -4.97 -11.32 2.22
C ARG A 157 -3.79 -10.96 3.12
N LEU A 158 -3.66 -9.68 3.45
CA LEU A 158 -2.66 -9.18 4.39
C LEU A 158 -3.26 -9.00 5.78
N ALA A 159 -4.39 -8.29 5.87
CA ALA A 159 -5.10 -8.06 7.12
C ALA A 159 -6.54 -7.59 6.83
N ARG A 160 -7.35 -7.52 7.88
CA ARG A 160 -8.62 -6.80 7.91
C ARG A 160 -8.44 -5.52 8.72
N THR A 161 -9.11 -4.45 8.35
CA THR A 161 -9.13 -3.19 9.09
C THR A 161 -10.57 -2.73 9.26
N GLU A 162 -10.92 -2.32 10.47
CA GLU A 162 -12.24 -1.77 10.78
C GLU A 162 -12.22 -0.25 10.69
N VAL A 163 -13.30 0.33 10.20
CA VAL A 163 -13.52 1.77 10.29
C VAL A 163 -14.30 2.04 11.56
N ILE A 164 -13.70 2.76 12.48
CA ILE A 164 -14.24 3.09 13.78
C ILE A 164 -14.38 4.61 13.94
N MET A 165 -15.29 5.02 14.83
CA MET A 165 -15.45 6.42 15.18
C MET A 165 -14.39 6.82 16.22
N CYS A 166 -13.76 7.98 16.01
CA CYS A 166 -12.79 8.53 16.94
C CYS A 166 -12.80 10.05 16.91
N ALA A 167 -12.25 10.66 17.99
CA ALA A 167 -12.00 12.09 18.11
C ALA A 167 -10.85 12.31 19.09
N SER A 168 -10.29 13.53 19.14
CA SER A 168 -9.27 13.85 20.13
C SER A 168 -9.88 14.04 21.53
N PRO A 169 -9.11 13.76 22.60
CA PRO A 169 -9.54 14.01 23.98
C PRO A 169 -9.97 15.46 24.23
N GLU A 170 -9.28 16.42 23.61
CA GLU A 170 -9.60 17.85 23.72
C GLU A 170 -10.99 18.15 23.22
N TYR A 171 -11.34 17.63 22.03
CA TYR A 171 -12.69 17.79 21.47
C TYR A 171 -13.73 17.16 22.39
N LEU A 172 -13.49 15.92 22.81
CA LEU A 172 -14.44 15.14 23.63
C LEU A 172 -14.64 15.73 25.04
N ASN A 173 -13.63 16.39 25.60
CA ASN A 173 -13.75 17.07 26.89
C ASN A 173 -14.66 18.30 26.83
N VAL A 174 -14.79 18.93 25.67
CA VAL A 174 -15.67 20.08 25.44
C VAL A 174 -17.07 19.66 25.02
N HIS A 175 -17.19 18.68 24.13
CA HIS A 175 -18.46 18.33 23.48
C HIS A 175 -19.11 17.06 24.04
N GLY A 176 -18.44 16.35 24.96
CA GLY A 176 -18.92 15.08 25.50
C GLY A 176 -18.48 13.86 24.70
N ARG A 177 -18.67 12.69 25.28
CA ARG A 177 -18.39 11.37 24.67
C ARG A 177 -19.67 10.67 24.34
N PRO A 178 -20.09 10.60 23.05
CA PRO A 178 -21.33 9.98 22.64
C PRO A 178 -21.34 8.49 23.02
N GLN A 179 -22.46 8.02 23.55
CA GLN A 179 -22.67 6.62 23.94
C GLN A 179 -23.57 5.88 22.92
N HIS A 180 -24.28 6.61 22.09
CA HIS A 180 -25.13 6.06 21.04
C HIS A 180 -24.96 6.84 19.73
N PRO A 181 -25.00 6.18 18.55
CA PRO A 181 -24.81 6.85 17.26
C PRO A 181 -25.72 8.05 17.01
N ASN A 182 -26.92 8.07 17.59
CA ASN A 182 -27.85 9.20 17.45
C ASN A 182 -27.28 10.52 18.01
N GLU A 183 -26.43 10.45 19.03
CA GLU A 183 -25.80 11.63 19.67
C GLU A 183 -24.78 12.31 18.75
N LEU A 184 -24.28 11.60 17.72
CA LEU A 184 -23.40 12.19 16.71
C LEU A 184 -24.07 13.31 15.89
N ARG A 185 -25.39 13.49 15.99
CA ARG A 185 -26.07 14.64 15.37
C ARG A 185 -25.59 15.97 15.92
N ASP A 186 -25.22 15.99 17.18
CA ASP A 186 -24.79 17.19 17.91
C ASP A 186 -23.27 17.39 17.84
N HIS A 187 -22.55 16.49 17.16
CA HIS A 187 -21.11 16.58 16.96
C HIS A 187 -20.73 17.07 15.56
N ASP A 188 -19.61 17.77 15.48
CA ASP A 188 -18.99 18.14 14.21
C ASP A 188 -18.42 16.90 13.51
N LYS A 189 -18.84 16.67 12.28
CA LYS A 189 -18.50 15.47 11.50
C LYS A 189 -17.44 15.77 10.45
N LEU A 190 -16.42 14.90 10.38
CA LEU A 190 -15.36 14.92 9.36
C LEU A 190 -15.57 13.69 8.47
N LEU A 191 -16.03 13.88 7.24
CA LEU A 191 -16.44 12.80 6.37
C LEU A 191 -15.76 12.88 5.00
N PRO A 192 -15.50 11.75 4.31
CA PRO A 192 -15.17 11.81 2.89
C PRO A 192 -16.37 12.29 2.07
N PRO A 193 -16.16 12.92 0.89
CA PRO A 193 -17.23 13.39 0.01
C PRO A 193 -17.87 12.22 -0.76
N VAL A 194 -18.57 11.34 -0.03
CA VAL A 194 -19.26 10.17 -0.59
C VAL A 194 -20.75 10.39 -0.43
N ALA A 195 -21.47 10.43 -1.54
CA ALA A 195 -22.90 10.76 -1.57
C ALA A 195 -23.76 9.85 -0.67
N ASP A 196 -23.39 8.59 -0.52
CA ASP A 196 -24.11 7.65 0.34
C ASP A 196 -23.94 8.00 1.83
N LEU A 197 -22.76 8.44 2.25
CA LEU A 197 -22.50 8.87 3.62
C LEU A 197 -23.18 10.21 3.96
N GLU A 198 -23.45 11.03 2.95
CA GLU A 198 -24.25 12.25 3.11
C GLU A 198 -25.74 11.94 3.35
N ARG A 199 -26.21 10.78 2.89
CA ARG A 199 -27.62 10.34 3.05
C ARG A 199 -27.83 9.55 4.32
N SER A 200 -26.98 8.56 4.57
CA SER A 200 -27.08 7.68 5.74
C SER A 200 -25.72 7.10 6.09
N ILE A 201 -25.46 7.02 7.39
CA ILE A 201 -24.31 6.31 7.95
C ILE A 201 -24.83 5.17 8.78
N ASP A 202 -24.54 3.93 8.36
CA ASP A 202 -25.00 2.75 9.06
C ASP A 202 -23.98 2.30 10.10
N PHE A 203 -24.45 2.19 11.34
CA PHE A 203 -23.71 1.68 12.48
C PHE A 203 -24.22 0.29 12.82
N HIS A 204 -23.32 -0.65 12.97
CA HIS A 204 -23.61 -2.04 13.31
C HIS A 204 -23.12 -2.34 14.71
N ARG A 205 -23.99 -2.90 15.56
CA ARG A 205 -23.65 -3.35 16.91
C ARG A 205 -23.41 -4.84 16.93
N GLY A 206 -22.34 -5.29 17.56
CA GLY A 206 -22.00 -6.70 17.70
C GLY A 206 -20.86 -7.17 16.80
N VAL A 207 -20.67 -8.49 16.73
CA VAL A 207 -19.59 -9.14 15.98
C VAL A 207 -20.00 -9.33 14.52
N PHE A 208 -19.16 -8.87 13.59
CA PHE A 208 -19.34 -9.20 12.18
C PHE A 208 -18.85 -10.63 11.90
N GLY A 209 -19.73 -11.48 11.33
CA GLY A 209 -19.34 -12.68 10.60
C GLY A 209 -19.32 -12.37 9.10
N ASP A 210 -18.55 -13.13 8.32
CA ASP A 210 -18.42 -12.90 6.87
C ASP A 210 -19.74 -13.00 6.09
N ASP A 211 -20.78 -13.65 6.63
CA ASP A 211 -22.00 -13.98 5.90
C ASP A 211 -23.31 -13.46 6.51
N GLU A 212 -23.31 -12.90 7.72
CA GLU A 212 -24.54 -12.31 8.28
C GLU A 212 -24.25 -11.03 9.09
N PRO A 213 -24.92 -9.92 8.81
CA PRO A 213 -24.99 -8.78 9.71
C PRO A 213 -25.88 -9.17 10.90
N GLY A 214 -25.35 -10.01 11.80
CA GLY A 214 -26.04 -10.39 13.02
C GLY A 214 -25.84 -9.32 14.07
N GLY A 215 -26.78 -8.40 14.21
CA GLY A 215 -26.74 -7.37 15.23
C GLY A 215 -27.73 -6.25 14.96
N GLU A 216 -27.86 -5.35 15.94
CA GLU A 216 -28.63 -4.12 15.80
C GLU A 216 -27.97 -3.19 14.77
N VAL A 217 -28.74 -2.69 13.81
CA VAL A 217 -28.29 -1.69 12.84
C VAL A 217 -28.98 -0.37 13.14
N PHE A 218 -28.18 0.68 13.29
CA PHE A 218 -28.69 2.03 13.46
C PHE A 218 -28.22 2.89 12.29
N SER A 219 -29.19 3.42 11.51
CA SER A 219 -28.93 4.31 10.39
C SER A 219 -29.04 5.77 10.83
N LEU A 220 -27.92 6.46 10.87
CA LEU A 220 -27.84 7.88 11.17
C LEU A 220 -28.03 8.69 9.89
N THR A 221 -29.08 9.47 9.81
CA THR A 221 -29.20 10.52 8.78
C THR A 221 -28.47 11.75 9.28
N PRO A 222 -27.37 12.20 8.62
CA PRO A 222 -26.69 13.41 9.02
C PRO A 222 -27.63 14.62 8.96
N GLY A 223 -27.86 15.27 10.10
CA GLY A 223 -28.79 16.42 10.18
C GLY A 223 -28.24 17.71 9.55
N SER A 224 -26.95 17.77 9.27
CA SER A 224 -26.23 18.90 8.70
C SER A 224 -25.11 18.44 7.79
N ARG A 225 -24.61 19.35 6.95
CA ARG A 225 -23.38 19.11 6.18
C ARG A 225 -22.23 18.83 7.15
N PRO A 226 -21.26 17.96 6.76
CA PRO A 226 -20.05 17.76 7.55
C PRO A 226 -19.28 19.08 7.68
N LEU A 227 -18.65 19.29 8.82
CA LEU A 227 -17.80 20.48 9.04
C LEU A 227 -16.60 20.47 8.09
N LEU A 228 -16.04 19.29 7.84
CA LEU A 228 -14.98 19.07 6.85
C LEU A 228 -15.37 17.89 5.95
N SER A 229 -15.23 18.09 4.64
CA SER A 229 -15.35 17.02 3.66
C SER A 229 -14.05 16.94 2.84
N ALA A 230 -13.28 15.87 3.03
CA ALA A 230 -12.00 15.67 2.34
C ALA A 230 -11.91 14.26 1.77
N ASN A 231 -11.50 14.18 0.49
CA ASN A 231 -11.31 12.89 -0.20
C ASN A 231 -10.02 12.17 0.22
N HIS A 232 -9.04 12.91 0.76
CA HIS A 232 -7.82 12.32 1.30
C HIS A 232 -8.01 12.03 2.78
N ILE A 233 -7.92 10.77 3.15
CA ILE A 233 -8.25 10.31 4.50
C ILE A 233 -7.32 10.89 5.58
N ASP A 234 -6.04 11.13 5.24
CA ASP A 234 -5.09 11.77 6.17
C ASP A 234 -5.49 13.21 6.53
N THR A 235 -6.24 13.90 5.66
CA THR A 235 -6.77 15.23 5.99
C THR A 235 -7.80 15.14 7.12
N ASN A 236 -8.72 14.16 7.05
CA ASN A 236 -9.71 13.93 8.11
C ASN A 236 -9.02 13.46 9.41
N TYR A 237 -7.99 12.60 9.28
CA TYR A 237 -7.19 12.16 10.42
C TYR A 237 -6.48 13.32 11.12
N ALA A 238 -5.77 14.15 10.36
CA ALA A 238 -5.09 15.33 10.91
C ALA A 238 -6.07 16.32 11.57
N ALA A 239 -7.24 16.55 10.94
CA ALA A 239 -8.27 17.40 11.48
C ALA A 239 -8.85 16.86 12.82
N ALA A 240 -9.07 15.54 12.89
CA ALA A 240 -9.53 14.88 14.11
C ALA A 240 -8.50 14.99 15.25
N LEU A 241 -7.20 14.78 14.95
CA LEU A 241 -6.09 14.97 15.89
C LEU A 241 -6.03 16.38 16.47
N HIS A 242 -6.38 17.39 15.67
CA HIS A 242 -6.38 18.79 16.08
C HIS A 242 -7.72 19.26 16.68
N GLY A 243 -8.61 18.31 17.03
CA GLY A 243 -9.84 18.62 17.75
C GLY A 243 -10.94 19.28 16.91
N LEU A 244 -10.93 19.09 15.58
CA LEU A 244 -11.96 19.71 14.73
C LEU A 244 -13.32 19.02 14.84
N GLY A 245 -13.35 17.71 15.19
CA GLY A 245 -14.59 16.95 15.27
C GLY A 245 -14.38 15.44 15.33
N VAL A 246 -15.45 14.70 15.12
CA VAL A 246 -15.47 13.23 15.09
C VAL A 246 -15.28 12.72 13.67
N ALA A 247 -14.50 11.65 13.52
CA ALA A 247 -14.20 11.04 12.23
C ALA A 247 -14.38 9.52 12.27
N GLY A 248 -14.85 8.95 11.16
CA GLY A 248 -14.80 7.51 10.90
C GLY A 248 -13.50 7.17 10.16
N LEU A 249 -12.55 6.51 10.83
CA LEU A 249 -11.21 6.25 10.30
C LEU A 249 -10.83 4.77 10.40
N PRO A 250 -10.12 4.21 9.40
CA PRO A 250 -9.61 2.85 9.48
C PRO A 250 -8.61 2.70 10.62
N SER A 251 -8.67 1.57 11.31
CA SER A 251 -7.79 1.24 12.45
C SER A 251 -6.30 1.34 12.09
N PHE A 252 -5.91 0.88 10.92
CA PHE A 252 -4.51 0.95 10.47
C PHE A 252 -3.95 2.38 10.39
N LEU A 253 -4.82 3.37 10.17
CA LEU A 253 -4.44 4.77 10.07
C LEU A 253 -4.22 5.40 11.46
N ILE A 254 -5.00 4.97 12.45
CA ILE A 254 -5.08 5.60 13.78
C ILE A 254 -4.44 4.79 14.90
N GLU A 255 -3.83 3.64 14.61
CA GLU A 255 -3.19 2.76 15.59
C GLU A 255 -2.28 3.54 16.54
N ASP A 256 -1.30 4.27 15.97
CA ASP A 256 -0.31 5.01 16.76
C ASP A 256 -0.98 6.09 17.62
N ALA A 257 -1.98 6.81 17.06
CA ALA A 257 -2.73 7.84 17.80
C ALA A 257 -3.59 7.26 18.94
N LEU A 258 -4.12 6.04 18.78
CA LEU A 258 -4.83 5.34 19.86
C LEU A 258 -3.87 4.91 20.98
N LEU A 259 -2.71 4.37 20.61
CA LEU A 259 -1.66 3.96 21.55
C LEU A 259 -1.10 5.14 22.37
N GLU A 260 -0.93 6.29 21.70
CA GLU A 260 -0.45 7.53 22.32
C GLU A 260 -1.56 8.33 23.02
N HIS A 261 -2.81 7.86 22.99
CA HIS A 261 -3.99 8.55 23.49
C HIS A 261 -4.22 9.94 22.87
N ALA A 262 -3.70 10.17 21.66
CA ALA A 262 -3.96 11.36 20.87
C ALA A 262 -5.35 11.34 20.19
N LEU A 263 -5.90 10.16 19.99
CA LEU A 263 -7.30 9.92 19.63
C LEU A 263 -7.91 8.92 20.63
N GLU A 264 -9.19 9.10 20.91
CA GLU A 264 -10.02 8.15 21.66
C GLU A 264 -11.02 7.49 20.69
N ARG A 265 -11.18 6.16 20.78
CA ARG A 265 -12.30 5.47 20.15
C ARG A 265 -13.58 5.83 20.88
N ILE A 266 -14.56 6.32 20.16
CA ILE A 266 -15.93 6.54 20.65
C ILE A 266 -16.86 5.44 20.12
N LEU A 267 -18.00 5.25 20.77
CA LEU A 267 -18.99 4.22 20.39
C LEU A 267 -18.35 2.82 20.26
N PRO A 268 -17.67 2.28 21.29
CA PRO A 268 -16.86 1.05 21.16
C PRO A 268 -17.68 -0.19 20.78
N GLU A 269 -18.99 -0.20 21.09
CA GLU A 269 -19.92 -1.28 20.72
C GLU A 269 -20.41 -1.19 19.26
N TRP A 270 -20.14 -0.06 18.58
CA TRP A 270 -20.61 0.21 17.24
C TRP A 270 -19.45 0.26 16.23
N ARG A 271 -19.70 -0.23 15.03
CA ARG A 271 -18.76 -0.25 13.92
C ARG A 271 -19.44 0.29 12.68
N LEU A 272 -18.65 0.88 11.79
CA LEU A 272 -19.15 1.35 10.50
C LEU A 272 -19.09 0.22 9.47
N TYR A 273 -17.89 -0.11 9.02
CA TYR A 273 -17.62 -1.17 8.06
C TYR A 273 -16.15 -1.58 8.16
N SER A 274 -15.78 -2.63 7.44
CA SER A 274 -14.39 -3.08 7.36
C SER A 274 -13.91 -3.16 5.93
N TYR A 275 -12.59 -3.09 5.78
CA TYR A 275 -11.89 -3.39 4.54
C TYR A 275 -10.97 -4.58 4.76
N THR A 276 -10.77 -5.36 3.70
CA THR A 276 -9.65 -6.30 3.63
C THR A 276 -8.53 -5.66 2.82
N ILE A 277 -7.31 -5.73 3.33
CA ILE A 277 -6.11 -5.29 2.64
C ILE A 277 -5.53 -6.50 1.92
N TRP A 278 -5.36 -6.37 0.62
CA TRP A 278 -4.87 -7.43 -0.26
C TRP A 278 -3.54 -7.02 -0.90
N ALA A 279 -2.61 -7.97 -1.01
CA ALA A 279 -1.49 -7.89 -1.93
C ALA A 279 -1.84 -8.70 -3.18
N CYS A 280 -1.94 -8.02 -4.30
CA CYS A 280 -2.31 -8.59 -5.57
C CYS A 280 -1.12 -8.58 -6.52
N MET A 281 -0.95 -9.67 -7.25
CA MET A 281 0.09 -9.82 -8.28
C MET A 281 -0.59 -10.20 -9.59
N PRO A 282 -0.14 -9.69 -10.74
CA PRO A 282 -0.57 -10.20 -12.03
C PRO A 282 -0.42 -11.72 -12.10
N THR A 283 -1.33 -12.41 -12.78
CA THR A 283 -1.24 -13.86 -12.97
C THR A 283 0.01 -14.18 -13.78
N ARG A 284 1.06 -14.63 -13.09
CA ARG A 284 2.32 -15.05 -13.70
C ARG A 284 2.64 -16.47 -13.27
N LYS A 285 3.11 -17.26 -14.25
CA LYS A 285 3.52 -18.63 -14.00
C LYS A 285 4.69 -18.73 -13.01
N TYR A 286 5.52 -17.67 -12.94
CA TYR A 286 6.70 -17.59 -12.09
C TYR A 286 6.78 -16.23 -11.42
N VAL A 287 6.86 -16.22 -10.09
CA VAL A 287 6.99 -15.01 -9.28
C VAL A 287 8.48 -14.80 -8.96
N PRO A 288 9.06 -13.64 -9.29
CA PRO A 288 10.46 -13.32 -8.98
C PRO A 288 10.78 -13.46 -7.48
N ALA A 289 12.03 -13.81 -7.16
CA ALA A 289 12.45 -14.00 -5.77
C ALA A 289 12.27 -12.71 -4.94
N ARG A 290 12.52 -11.53 -5.50
CA ARG A 290 12.29 -10.22 -4.85
C ARG A 290 10.82 -9.97 -4.53
N THR A 291 9.92 -10.32 -5.46
CA THR A 291 8.47 -10.16 -5.28
C THR A 291 7.95 -11.10 -4.21
N ARG A 292 8.42 -12.35 -4.22
CA ARG A 292 8.09 -13.35 -3.19
C ARG A 292 8.59 -12.91 -1.81
N ALA A 293 9.85 -12.46 -1.72
CA ALA A 293 10.45 -11.99 -0.46
C ALA A 293 9.68 -10.80 0.13
N PHE A 294 9.22 -9.88 -0.71
CA PHE A 294 8.42 -8.75 -0.24
C PHE A 294 7.01 -9.18 0.18
N LEU A 295 6.36 -10.09 -0.57
CA LEU A 295 5.07 -10.64 -0.19
C LEU A 295 5.13 -11.40 1.14
N ASP A 296 6.15 -12.25 1.33
CA ASP A 296 6.36 -12.98 2.57
C ASP A 296 6.60 -12.01 3.75
N PHE A 297 7.35 -10.94 3.50
CA PHE A 297 7.56 -9.88 4.47
C PHE A 297 6.26 -9.14 4.81
N LEU A 298 5.40 -8.82 3.83
CA LEU A 298 4.09 -8.22 4.09
C LEU A 298 3.19 -9.14 4.92
N LEU A 299 3.19 -10.44 4.62
CA LEU A 299 2.44 -11.42 5.41
C LEU A 299 2.98 -11.54 6.84
N GLU A 300 4.29 -11.45 7.03
CA GLU A 300 4.93 -11.46 8.35
C GLU A 300 4.51 -10.25 9.20
N ILE A 301 4.47 -9.04 8.62
CA ILE A 301 4.15 -7.82 9.38
C ILE A 301 2.65 -7.62 9.60
N PHE A 302 1.80 -8.07 8.68
CA PHE A 302 0.35 -7.88 8.75
C PHE A 302 -0.42 -9.12 9.25
N GLY A 303 0.21 -10.29 9.29
CA GLY A 303 -0.33 -11.53 9.84
C GLY A 303 -1.09 -12.42 8.87
N GLY A 304 -1.61 -11.91 7.77
CA GLY A 304 -2.34 -12.68 6.74
C GLY A 304 -3.71 -13.23 7.17
N GLU A 305 -4.16 -12.90 8.38
CA GLU A 305 -5.39 -13.41 8.97
C GLU A 305 -6.60 -12.48 8.76
N ASP A 306 -7.79 -13.02 8.97
CA ASP A 306 -9.04 -12.26 8.89
C ASP A 306 -9.36 -11.59 10.23
N ARG A 307 -8.42 -10.79 10.71
CA ARG A 307 -8.56 -9.99 11.93
C ARG A 307 -7.94 -8.63 11.74
N ASP A 308 -8.27 -7.73 12.65
CA ASP A 308 -7.72 -6.38 12.72
C ASP A 308 -6.54 -6.36 13.70
N PRO A 309 -5.29 -6.38 13.24
CA PRO A 309 -4.13 -6.40 14.12
C PRO A 309 -3.93 -5.07 14.84
N TRP A 310 -4.36 -3.97 14.26
CA TRP A 310 -4.16 -2.62 14.80
C TRP A 310 -5.08 -2.32 15.98
N LEU A 311 -6.37 -2.70 15.89
CA LEU A 311 -7.27 -2.60 17.05
C LEU A 311 -6.84 -3.54 18.18
N ALA A 312 -6.37 -4.73 17.85
CA ALA A 312 -5.84 -5.67 18.83
C ALA A 312 -4.60 -5.09 19.55
N ALA A 313 -3.66 -4.49 18.80
CA ALA A 313 -2.47 -3.85 19.35
C ALA A 313 -2.81 -2.64 20.25
N ALA A 314 -3.83 -1.87 19.87
CA ALA A 314 -4.33 -0.74 20.66
C ALA A 314 -5.18 -1.16 21.89
N GLY A 315 -5.33 -2.46 22.17
CA GLY A 315 -6.15 -2.97 23.27
C GLY A 315 -7.67 -2.80 23.05
N CYS A 316 -8.09 -2.60 21.81
CA CYS A 316 -9.49 -2.46 21.44
C CYS A 316 -10.10 -3.82 21.05
N GLU A 317 -11.39 -4.03 21.35
CA GLU A 317 -12.10 -5.21 20.86
C GLU A 317 -12.23 -5.20 19.34
N THR A 318 -11.95 -6.35 18.72
CA THR A 318 -12.10 -6.56 17.29
C THR A 318 -13.39 -7.32 16.97
N SER A 319 -13.89 -7.20 15.74
CA SER A 319 -15.07 -7.96 15.29
C SER A 319 -14.82 -9.43 14.98
N ALA A 320 -13.56 -9.86 14.95
CA ALA A 320 -13.22 -11.26 14.68
C ALA A 320 -13.66 -12.15 15.84
N LYS A 321 -14.43 -13.20 15.57
CA LYS A 321 -14.66 -14.27 16.54
C LYS A 321 -13.32 -14.90 16.90
N PRO A 322 -13.03 -15.18 18.21
CA PRO A 322 -11.90 -16.04 18.54
C PRO A 322 -12.10 -17.36 17.81
N VAL A 323 -11.09 -17.76 17.04
CA VAL A 323 -11.06 -19.10 16.47
C VAL A 323 -10.93 -20.02 17.67
N ASP A 324 -11.97 -20.80 17.97
CA ASP A 324 -11.90 -21.89 18.93
C ASP A 324 -10.77 -22.81 18.47
N CYS A 325 -9.63 -22.73 19.12
CA CYS A 325 -8.60 -23.75 18.98
C CYS A 325 -9.24 -25.05 19.46
N PRO A 326 -9.35 -26.09 18.61
CA PRO A 326 -9.83 -27.37 19.07
C PRO A 326 -8.88 -27.86 20.18
N GLY A 327 -9.41 -27.94 21.38
CA GLY A 327 -8.69 -28.37 22.56
C GLY A 327 -7.97 -29.69 22.25
N LYS A 328 -6.66 -29.70 22.44
CA LYS A 328 -5.90 -30.93 22.58
C LYS A 328 -6.45 -31.65 23.80
N GLY A 329 -7.36 -32.58 23.55
CA GLY A 329 -7.75 -33.57 24.54
C GLY A 329 -6.52 -34.39 24.92
N LEU A 330 -5.92 -34.07 26.05
CA LEU A 330 -5.05 -34.99 26.78
C LEU A 330 -5.94 -36.07 27.35
N SER A 331 -6.05 -37.19 26.65
CA SER A 331 -6.51 -38.44 27.22
C SER A 331 -5.35 -39.02 28.02
N ALA A 332 -5.50 -38.97 29.33
CA ALA A 332 -4.75 -39.84 30.22
C ALA A 332 -5.41 -41.21 30.24
N ALA A 333 -4.70 -42.24 29.86
CA ALA A 333 -4.78 -43.61 30.34
C ALA A 333 -3.54 -44.35 29.84
#